data_7c31499233fb483b5b92f97e4a7b417d
#
_entry.id   7c31499233fb483b5b92f97e4a7b417d
#
_cell.length_a   1.000
_cell.length_b   1.000
_cell.length_c   1.000
_cell.angle_alpha   90.00
_cell.angle_beta   90.00
_cell.angle_gamma   90.00
#
_symmetry.space_group_name_H-M   'P 1'
#
loop_
_entity.id
_entity.type
_entity.pdbx_description
1 polymer ?
#
loop_
_entity_poly.entity_id
_entity_poly.type
_entity_poly.pdbx_seq_one_letter_code
_entity_poly.pdbx_strand_id
1 'polypeptide(L)'
;MIYLDNAATSFPKPPEVGAAVRGVMEKIGGNPGRGGHPGALAGARILNHARETAARLLGVQQIENILFTLNCTDALNLAIKGFLHQGDEVIISHQEHNAVMRPLMGLQDRGAIRVHMAEPDVHGVLQKEGLSSLITTKTALVILN
;
A
#
# COMPACT_ATOMS: atom_id res chain seq x y z
N MET A 1 -9.79 23.98 15.79
CA MET A 1 -10.17 22.55 15.76
C MET A 1 -8.90 21.71 15.89
N ILE A 2 -8.86 20.75 16.79
CA ILE A 2 -7.76 19.77 16.89
C ILE A 2 -8.18 18.56 16.04
N TYR A 3 -7.36 18.22 15.04
CA TYR A 3 -7.60 17.07 14.16
C TYR A 3 -6.60 15.96 14.48
N LEU A 4 -7.10 14.79 14.90
CA LEU A 4 -6.28 13.65 15.37
C LEU A 4 -6.42 12.40 14.51
N ASP A 5 -7.04 12.51 13.32
CA ASP A 5 -7.32 11.40 12.43
C ASP A 5 -6.52 11.46 11.11
N ASN A 6 -5.26 11.93 11.19
CA ASN A 6 -4.38 12.01 10.01
C ASN A 6 -4.03 10.64 9.42
N ALA A 7 -4.18 9.57 10.17
CA ALA A 7 -3.98 8.21 9.68
C ALA A 7 -5.03 7.82 8.63
N ALA A 8 -6.28 8.27 8.79
CA ALA A 8 -7.33 8.06 7.81
C ALA A 8 -7.16 8.95 6.58
N THR A 9 -6.90 10.24 6.79
CA THR A 9 -6.59 11.21 5.73
C THR A 9 -5.93 12.46 6.31
N SER A 10 -4.99 13.03 5.59
CA SER A 10 -4.34 14.29 6.01
C SER A 10 -5.30 15.47 5.97
N PHE A 11 -5.41 16.21 7.08
CA PHE A 11 -6.19 17.44 7.15
C PHE A 11 -5.55 18.45 8.12
N PRO A 12 -5.44 19.74 7.74
CA PRO A 12 -5.68 20.30 6.40
C PRO A 12 -4.65 19.77 5.38
N LYS A 13 -5.08 19.66 4.13
CA LYS A 13 -4.13 19.33 3.05
C LYS A 13 -3.26 20.54 2.73
N PRO A 14 -1.97 20.34 2.39
CA PRO A 14 -1.13 21.42 1.88
C PRO A 14 -1.79 22.11 0.66
N PRO A 15 -1.74 23.44 0.56
CA PRO A 15 -2.41 24.19 -0.51
C PRO A 15 -1.88 23.79 -1.91
N GLU A 16 -0.64 23.34 -2.00
CA GLU A 16 0.00 22.85 -3.22
C GLU A 16 -0.72 21.63 -3.80
N VAL A 17 -1.31 20.79 -2.98
CA VAL A 17 -2.08 19.61 -3.44
C VAL A 17 -3.29 20.06 -4.26
N GLY A 18 -4.07 21.00 -3.74
CA GLY A 18 -5.21 21.54 -4.47
C GLY A 18 -4.82 22.28 -5.74
N ALA A 19 -3.72 23.04 -5.71
CA ALA A 19 -3.19 23.74 -6.88
C ALA A 19 -2.71 22.75 -7.97
N ALA A 20 -2.02 21.68 -7.59
CA ALA A 20 -1.56 20.66 -8.53
C ALA A 20 -2.73 19.94 -9.21
N VAL A 21 -3.74 19.50 -8.44
CA VAL A 21 -4.94 18.85 -9.00
C VAL A 21 -5.65 19.78 -9.99
N ARG A 22 -5.89 21.02 -9.61
CA ARG A 22 -6.52 22.02 -10.48
C ARG A 22 -5.69 22.24 -11.76
N GLY A 23 -4.37 22.37 -11.64
CA GLY A 23 -3.47 22.56 -12.78
C GLY A 23 -3.54 21.42 -13.78
N VAL A 24 -3.66 20.17 -13.31
CA VAL A 24 -3.85 19.00 -14.19
C VAL A 24 -5.22 19.08 -14.90
N MET A 25 -6.29 19.35 -14.16
CA MET A 25 -7.64 19.41 -14.73
C MET A 25 -7.80 20.51 -15.77
N GLU A 26 -7.17 21.67 -15.57
CA GLU A 26 -7.31 22.84 -16.44
C GLU A 26 -6.36 22.80 -17.65
N LYS A 27 -5.17 22.19 -17.52
CA LYS A 27 -4.08 22.35 -18.51
C LYS A 27 -3.67 21.06 -19.20
N ILE A 28 -4.06 19.89 -18.68
CA ILE A 28 -3.61 18.59 -19.19
C ILE A 28 -4.79 17.77 -19.66
N GLY A 29 -5.01 17.81 -20.99
CA GLY A 29 -6.09 17.06 -21.64
C GLY A 29 -5.56 15.83 -22.35
N GLY A 30 -5.13 14.78 -21.61
CA GLY A 30 -4.62 13.58 -22.28
C GLY A 30 -4.40 12.41 -21.32
N ASN A 31 -4.58 11.20 -21.84
CA ASN A 31 -4.28 9.97 -21.09
C ASN A 31 -2.77 9.69 -21.16
N PRO A 32 -2.06 9.60 -20.02
CA PRO A 32 -0.62 9.34 -19.98
C PRO A 32 -0.17 8.04 -20.68
N GLY A 33 -1.06 7.05 -20.78
CA GLY A 33 -0.76 5.75 -21.39
C GLY A 33 -1.13 5.64 -22.88
N ARG A 34 -1.71 6.68 -23.49
CA ARG A 34 -2.22 6.61 -24.86
C ARG A 34 -1.88 7.83 -25.69
N GLY A 35 -1.02 7.63 -26.69
CA GLY A 35 -0.70 8.63 -27.70
C GLY A 35 0.53 9.46 -27.40
N GLY A 36 1.09 10.04 -28.48
CA GLY A 36 2.28 10.91 -28.45
C GLY A 36 1.97 12.40 -28.52
N HIS A 37 0.70 12.81 -28.37
CA HIS A 37 0.34 14.23 -28.42
C HIS A 37 0.75 14.98 -27.13
N PRO A 38 0.92 16.31 -27.19
CA PRO A 38 1.48 17.10 -26.08
C PRO A 38 0.77 16.87 -24.72
N GLY A 39 -0.55 16.74 -24.71
CA GLY A 39 -1.33 16.48 -23.48
C GLY A 39 -1.01 15.14 -22.84
N ALA A 40 -0.91 14.06 -23.63
CA ALA A 40 -0.54 12.73 -23.12
C ALA A 40 0.89 12.72 -22.58
N LEU A 41 1.84 13.37 -23.28
CA LEU A 41 3.22 13.49 -22.81
C LEU A 41 3.33 14.33 -21.53
N ALA A 42 2.55 15.39 -21.39
CA ALA A 42 2.51 16.19 -20.17
C ALA A 42 1.99 15.35 -18.97
N GLY A 43 0.92 14.58 -19.16
CA GLY A 43 0.41 13.66 -18.16
C GLY A 43 1.42 12.58 -17.76
N ALA A 44 2.12 11.99 -18.74
CA ALA A 44 3.17 11.00 -18.49
C ALA A 44 4.33 11.56 -17.67
N ARG A 45 4.76 12.80 -17.94
CA ARG A 45 5.82 13.48 -17.17
C ARG A 45 5.43 13.66 -15.70
N ILE A 46 4.18 14.05 -15.43
CA ILE A 46 3.69 14.19 -14.03
C ILE A 46 3.72 12.84 -13.31
N LEU A 47 3.23 11.80 -13.96
CA LEU A 47 3.20 10.46 -13.37
C LEU A 47 4.62 9.94 -13.10
N ASN A 48 5.56 10.13 -14.03
CA ASN A 48 6.96 9.73 -13.84
C ASN A 48 7.63 10.54 -12.73
N HIS A 49 7.41 11.85 -12.67
CA HIS A 49 7.96 12.69 -11.59
C HIS A 49 7.42 12.27 -10.21
N ALA A 50 6.15 11.89 -10.13
CA ALA A 50 5.57 11.35 -8.90
C ALA A 50 6.22 10.00 -8.50
N ARG A 51 6.49 9.10 -9.48
CA ARG A 51 7.24 7.85 -9.24
C ARG A 51 8.66 8.10 -8.76
N GLU A 52 9.38 9.00 -9.41
CA GLU A 52 10.75 9.40 -9.01
C GLU A 52 10.79 9.93 -7.58
N THR A 53 9.79 10.75 -7.21
CA THR A 53 9.69 11.32 -5.86
C THR A 53 9.40 10.23 -4.82
N ALA A 54 8.45 9.34 -5.11
CA ALA A 54 8.15 8.21 -4.23
C ALA A 54 9.33 7.23 -4.14
N ALA A 55 10.01 6.95 -5.24
CA ALA A 55 11.18 6.08 -5.27
C ALA A 55 12.31 6.63 -4.40
N ARG A 56 12.59 7.93 -4.48
CA ARG A 56 13.58 8.59 -3.59
C ARG A 56 13.20 8.49 -2.11
N LEU A 57 11.93 8.72 -1.79
CA LEU A 57 11.45 8.64 -0.41
C LEU A 57 11.58 7.22 0.17
N LEU A 58 11.30 6.20 -0.66
CA LEU A 58 11.28 4.80 -0.25
C LEU A 58 12.61 4.07 -0.47
N GLY A 59 13.63 4.73 -1.04
CA GLY A 59 14.92 4.11 -1.36
C GLY A 59 14.84 3.09 -2.50
N VAL A 60 13.84 3.18 -3.36
CA VAL A 60 13.66 2.30 -4.52
C VAL A 60 14.50 2.81 -5.68
N GLN A 61 15.33 1.95 -6.28
CA GLN A 61 16.25 2.36 -7.36
C GLN A 61 15.56 2.48 -8.72
N GLN A 62 14.60 1.63 -9.01
CA GLN A 62 13.89 1.58 -10.29
C GLN A 62 12.48 2.16 -10.13
N ILE A 63 12.19 3.26 -10.83
CA ILE A 63 10.90 3.95 -10.73
C ILE A 63 9.73 3.09 -11.24
N GLU A 64 10.01 2.13 -12.09
CA GLU A 64 9.05 1.16 -12.62
C GLU A 64 8.47 0.25 -11.54
N ASN A 65 9.18 0.08 -10.43
CA ASN A 65 8.72 -0.68 -9.27
C ASN A 65 7.73 0.11 -8.40
N ILE A 66 7.47 1.38 -8.71
CA ILE A 66 6.43 2.19 -8.05
C ILE A 66 5.14 2.10 -8.86
N LEU A 67 4.16 1.45 -8.28
CA LEU A 67 2.82 1.33 -8.83
C LEU A 67 1.84 2.21 -8.04
N PHE A 68 1.08 3.04 -8.75
CA PHE A 68 -0.03 3.77 -8.16
C PHE A 68 -1.32 2.99 -8.33
N THR A 69 -2.06 2.85 -7.25
CA THR A 69 -3.37 2.22 -7.21
C THR A 69 -4.44 3.25 -6.83
N LEU A 70 -5.69 2.84 -6.86
CA LEU A 70 -6.80 3.73 -6.55
C LEU A 70 -6.78 4.22 -5.07
N ASN A 71 -6.35 3.34 -4.18
CA ASN A 71 -6.23 3.59 -2.73
C ASN A 71 -5.35 2.52 -2.07
N CYS A 72 -5.08 2.68 -0.77
CA CYS A 72 -4.27 1.74 0.01
C CYS A 72 -4.89 0.32 0.05
N THR A 73 -6.21 0.21 0.13
CA THR A 73 -6.91 -1.09 0.10
C THR A 73 -6.62 -1.85 -1.18
N ASP A 74 -6.65 -1.16 -2.31
CA ASP A 74 -6.34 -1.74 -3.63
C ASP A 74 -4.86 -2.17 -3.71
N ALA A 75 -3.94 -1.33 -3.23
CA ALA A 75 -2.51 -1.65 -3.16
C ALA A 75 -2.24 -2.90 -2.32
N LEU A 76 -2.83 -2.99 -1.11
CA LEU A 76 -2.68 -4.14 -0.23
C LEU A 76 -3.28 -5.41 -0.84
N ASN A 77 -4.45 -5.33 -1.47
CA ASN A 77 -5.04 -6.47 -2.16
C ASN A 77 -4.18 -6.94 -3.34
N LEU A 78 -3.61 -6.02 -4.10
CA LEU A 78 -2.70 -6.35 -5.20
C LEU A 78 -1.45 -7.07 -4.68
N ALA A 79 -0.83 -6.53 -3.63
CA ALA A 79 0.36 -7.12 -3.02
C ALA A 79 0.05 -8.51 -2.42
N ILE A 80 -0.97 -8.63 -1.59
CA ILE A 80 -1.33 -9.88 -0.91
C ILE A 80 -1.67 -10.98 -1.91
N LYS A 81 -2.58 -10.68 -2.86
CA LYS A 81 -3.05 -11.68 -3.83
C LYS A 81 -2.04 -12.00 -4.92
N GLY A 82 -1.15 -11.05 -5.24
CA GLY A 82 -0.12 -11.24 -6.26
C GLY A 82 1.15 -11.92 -5.75
N PHE A 83 1.42 -11.83 -4.44
CA PHE A 83 2.64 -12.37 -3.85
C PHE A 83 2.47 -13.78 -3.27
N LEU A 84 1.31 -14.09 -2.68
CA LEU A 84 1.08 -15.34 -1.96
C LEU A 84 0.72 -16.50 -2.89
N HIS A 85 1.28 -17.66 -2.58
CA HIS A 85 1.07 -18.92 -3.29
C HIS A 85 0.39 -19.95 -2.40
N GLN A 86 -0.03 -21.07 -3.01
CA GLN A 86 -0.66 -22.18 -2.30
C GLN A 86 0.32 -22.79 -1.28
N GLY A 87 -0.12 -22.86 -0.02
CA GLY A 87 0.63 -23.44 1.09
C GLY A 87 1.50 -22.45 1.86
N ASP A 88 1.52 -21.18 1.45
CA ASP A 88 2.24 -20.11 2.17
C ASP A 88 1.63 -19.85 3.54
N GLU A 89 2.49 -19.40 4.46
CA GLU A 89 2.11 -18.92 5.78
C GLU A 89 2.34 -17.41 5.88
N VAL A 90 1.37 -16.72 6.48
CA VAL A 90 1.40 -15.27 6.66
C VAL A 90 1.27 -14.94 8.13
N ILE A 91 2.10 -14.03 8.61
CA ILE A 91 2.01 -13.52 9.98
C ILE A 91 1.45 -12.10 9.92
N ILE A 92 0.44 -11.84 10.74
CA ILE A 92 -0.17 -10.50 10.87
C ILE A 92 -0.25 -10.09 12.33
N SER A 93 -0.38 -8.79 12.59
CA SER A 93 -0.76 -8.33 13.91
C SER A 93 -2.26 -8.57 14.16
N HIS A 94 -2.65 -8.69 15.42
CA HIS A 94 -4.08 -8.76 15.80
C HIS A 94 -4.81 -7.42 15.58
N GLN A 95 -4.07 -6.34 15.29
CA GLN A 95 -4.57 -4.98 15.14
C GLN A 95 -4.68 -4.54 13.68
N GLU A 96 -4.64 -5.48 12.73
CA GLU A 96 -4.64 -5.16 11.31
C GLU A 96 -5.96 -4.54 10.81
N HIS A 97 -5.81 -3.66 9.84
CA HIS A 97 -6.94 -3.07 9.15
C HIS A 97 -7.68 -4.10 8.27
N ASN A 98 -8.98 -3.89 8.05
CA ASN A 98 -9.82 -4.73 7.17
C ASN A 98 -9.26 -4.91 5.75
N ALA A 99 -8.50 -3.96 5.24
CA ALA A 99 -7.84 -4.06 3.93
C ALA A 99 -6.80 -5.19 3.86
N VAL A 100 -6.25 -5.60 5.01
CA VAL A 100 -5.35 -6.74 5.20
C VAL A 100 -6.15 -7.99 5.57
N MET A 101 -7.01 -7.88 6.58
CA MET A 101 -7.74 -9.01 7.14
C MET A 101 -8.62 -9.72 6.10
N ARG A 102 -9.45 -8.97 5.37
CA ARG A 102 -10.43 -9.57 4.45
C ARG A 102 -9.80 -10.40 3.31
N PRO A 103 -8.79 -9.92 2.58
CA PRO A 103 -8.17 -10.74 1.54
C PRO A 103 -7.46 -11.97 2.10
N LEU A 104 -6.81 -11.88 3.28
CA LEU A 104 -6.12 -13.00 3.91
C LEU A 104 -7.10 -14.06 4.41
N MET A 105 -8.16 -13.66 5.13
CA MET A 105 -9.18 -14.60 5.57
C MET A 105 -9.84 -15.31 4.39
N GLY A 106 -10.16 -14.58 3.32
CA GLY A 106 -10.71 -15.18 2.11
C GLY A 106 -9.76 -16.14 1.40
N LEU A 107 -8.45 -15.99 1.50
CA LEU A 107 -7.47 -16.97 1.01
C LEU A 107 -7.38 -18.18 1.94
N GLN A 108 -7.40 -17.96 3.25
CA GLN A 108 -7.38 -19.03 4.27
C GLN A 108 -8.64 -19.90 4.21
N ASP A 109 -9.83 -19.31 4.09
CA ASP A 109 -11.10 -20.02 4.00
C ASP A 109 -11.16 -20.99 2.80
N ARG A 110 -10.45 -20.64 1.72
CA ARG A 110 -10.27 -21.50 0.55
C ARG A 110 -9.15 -22.54 0.70
N GLY A 111 -8.48 -22.56 1.84
CA GLY A 111 -7.35 -23.46 2.09
C GLY A 111 -6.10 -23.13 1.27
N ALA A 112 -5.99 -21.90 0.75
CA ALA A 112 -4.83 -21.49 -0.06
C ALA A 112 -3.61 -21.18 0.80
N ILE A 113 -3.81 -20.51 1.94
CA ILE A 113 -2.75 -20.09 2.85
C ILE A 113 -3.11 -20.41 4.29
N ARG A 114 -2.15 -20.23 5.21
CA ARG A 114 -2.38 -20.22 6.66
C ARG A 114 -2.00 -18.86 7.23
N VAL A 115 -2.88 -18.28 8.05
CA VAL A 115 -2.64 -17.00 8.72
C VAL A 115 -2.35 -17.26 10.20
N HIS A 116 -1.24 -16.69 10.67
CA HIS A 116 -0.84 -16.66 12.08
C HIS A 116 -1.02 -15.25 12.60
N MET A 117 -1.69 -15.09 13.73
CA MET A 117 -1.88 -13.78 14.36
C MET A 117 -0.92 -13.62 15.52
N ALA A 118 -0.13 -12.56 15.50
CA ALA A 118 0.73 -12.16 16.59
C ALA A 118 -0.07 -11.37 17.62
N GLU A 119 -0.15 -11.91 18.83
CA GLU A 119 -0.88 -11.29 19.94
C GLU A 119 -0.05 -10.16 20.57
N PRO A 120 -0.63 -8.98 20.79
CA PRO A 120 0.00 -7.92 21.55
C PRO A 120 -0.01 -8.24 23.06
N ASP A 121 0.84 -7.61 23.81
CA ASP A 121 0.79 -7.62 25.26
C ASP A 121 -0.40 -6.79 25.81
N VAL A 122 -0.50 -6.72 27.13
CA VAL A 122 -1.58 -5.98 27.83
C VAL A 122 -1.60 -4.47 27.53
N HIS A 123 -0.53 -3.93 26.97
CA HIS A 123 -0.40 -2.54 26.54
C HIS A 123 -0.62 -2.34 25.04
N GLY A 124 -0.95 -3.40 24.32
CA GLY A 124 -1.14 -3.38 22.87
C GLY A 124 0.17 -3.40 22.07
N VAL A 125 1.30 -3.76 22.68
CA VAL A 125 2.62 -3.78 22.04
C VAL A 125 2.95 -5.20 21.58
N LEU A 126 3.33 -5.33 20.30
CA LEU A 126 3.84 -6.60 19.78
C LEU A 126 5.26 -6.84 20.27
N GLN A 127 5.46 -7.96 20.95
CA GLN A 127 6.78 -8.36 21.45
C GLN A 127 7.52 -9.14 20.37
N LYS A 128 8.82 -8.83 20.21
CA LYS A 128 9.69 -9.43 19.18
C LYS A 128 9.74 -10.96 19.32
N GLU A 129 9.81 -11.46 20.54
CA GLU A 129 9.89 -12.89 20.85
C GLU A 129 8.62 -13.62 20.39
N GLY A 130 7.44 -13.04 20.65
CA GLY A 130 6.15 -13.56 20.19
C GLY A 130 6.07 -13.62 18.66
N LEU A 131 6.49 -12.56 18.00
CA LEU A 131 6.52 -12.52 16.54
C LEU A 131 7.51 -13.55 15.95
N SER A 132 8.72 -13.62 16.52
CA SER A 132 9.76 -14.53 16.04
C SER A 132 9.37 -16.00 16.20
N SER A 133 8.60 -16.34 17.23
CA SER A 133 8.12 -17.72 17.47
C SER A 133 7.13 -18.23 16.42
N LEU A 134 6.48 -17.31 15.68
CA LEU A 134 5.54 -17.65 14.61
C LEU A 134 6.22 -17.88 13.25
N ILE A 135 7.50 -17.45 13.10
CA ILE A 135 8.22 -17.58 11.84
C ILE A 135 8.61 -19.04 11.59
N THR A 136 8.20 -19.55 10.44
CA THR A 136 8.54 -20.89 9.95
C THR A 136 9.25 -20.80 8.61
N THR A 137 9.71 -21.93 8.09
CA THR A 137 10.29 -22.04 6.74
C THR A 137 9.25 -21.78 5.62
N LYS A 138 7.96 -21.76 5.95
CA LYS A 138 6.86 -21.47 5.03
C LYS A 138 6.34 -20.03 5.15
N THR A 139 6.86 -19.25 6.09
CA THR A 139 6.47 -17.86 6.24
C THR A 139 6.91 -17.06 5.03
N ALA A 140 5.95 -16.69 4.19
CA ALA A 140 6.17 -15.93 2.97
C ALA A 140 6.02 -14.42 3.18
N LEU A 141 5.16 -14.00 4.13
CA LEU A 141 4.82 -12.60 4.31
C LEU A 141 4.55 -12.30 5.78
N VAL A 142 5.01 -11.13 6.21
CA VAL A 142 4.68 -10.54 7.51
C VAL A 142 4.07 -9.16 7.26
N ILE A 143 2.88 -8.90 7.81
CA ILE A 143 2.19 -7.61 7.70
C ILE A 143 1.93 -7.10 9.11
N LEU A 144 2.42 -5.90 9.39
CA LEU A 144 2.29 -5.23 10.68
C LEU A 144 1.85 -3.78 10.47
N ASN A 145 0.83 -3.36 11.21
CA ASN A 145 0.34 -1.99 11.21
C ASN A 145 0.83 -1.25 12.47
#